data_48bb6344ffd05c39b57d7fad5206ea6f
#
_entry.id   48bb6344ffd05c39b57d7fad5206ea6f
#
_cell.length_a   1.000
_cell.length_b   1.000
_cell.length_c   1.000
_cell.angle_alpha   90.00
_cell.angle_beta   90.00
_cell.angle_gamma   90.00
#
_symmetry.space_group_name_H-M   'P 1'
#
loop_
_entity.id
_entity.type
_entity.pdbx_description
1 polymer ?
#
loop_
_entity_poly.entity_id
_entity_poly.type
_entity_poly.pdbx_seq_one_letter_code
_entity_poly.pdbx_strand_id
1 'polypeptide(L)'
;QTRARLQQFIRAKHNASDLTFSQLAEDFVKQFEQFATGEVGLKQSTCYNMVVLVKKVCKLAYREGAADTLLFDNVHVDKGDSRLPKALDREALDMLKALCFDGWEADLETARDVFLFACYTGAAYCDLMALNRGHLVCDDEGALWLKFNRQKTGVLCRVKLLPEALQLMNKLHDESRDTLLPHIHYITYQSHLKALRLRAGITLPFTTHTARHTFATLITLEQGVPIETVSKMLGHSTVRMTERYAKVTPQKLFEEFDRLIAFTEDLHLTI
;
A
#
# COMPACT_ATOMS: atom_id res chain seq x y z
N GLN A 1 -12.89 11.18 13.72
CA GLN A 1 -13.21 11.87 12.46
C GLN A 1 -14.64 11.57 12.00
N THR A 2 -15.07 10.31 11.84
CA THR A 2 -16.44 9.94 11.41
C THR A 2 -17.50 10.50 12.35
N ARG A 3 -17.32 10.34 13.68
CA ARG A 3 -18.25 10.89 14.69
C ARG A 3 -18.46 12.40 14.52
N ALA A 4 -17.36 13.16 14.37
CA ALA A 4 -17.47 14.62 14.21
C ALA A 4 -18.24 15.01 12.94
N ARG A 5 -18.06 14.28 11.83
CA ARG A 5 -18.80 14.53 10.58
C ARG A 5 -20.26 14.15 10.68
N LEU A 6 -20.59 13.05 11.35
CA LEU A 6 -21.99 12.69 11.65
C LEU A 6 -22.67 13.74 12.52
N GLN A 7 -22.02 14.19 13.58
CA GLN A 7 -22.57 15.27 14.44
C GLN A 7 -22.80 16.57 13.65
N GLN A 8 -21.87 16.93 12.76
CA GLN A 8 -22.04 18.08 11.87
C GLN A 8 -23.26 17.91 10.96
N PHE A 9 -23.43 16.74 10.35
CA PHE A 9 -24.57 16.41 9.51
C PHE A 9 -25.90 16.45 10.29
N ILE A 10 -25.97 15.79 11.45
CA ILE A 10 -27.17 15.75 12.29
C ILE A 10 -27.59 17.15 12.69
N ARG A 11 -26.65 18.01 13.07
CA ARG A 11 -26.93 19.40 13.39
C ARG A 11 -27.47 20.18 12.19
N ALA A 12 -26.84 20.01 11.03
CA ALA A 12 -27.18 20.77 9.82
C ALA A 12 -28.50 20.35 9.18
N LYS A 13 -28.86 19.06 9.21
CA LYS A 13 -30.01 18.52 8.49
C LYS A 13 -31.18 18.15 9.38
N HIS A 14 -30.92 17.79 10.64
CA HIS A 14 -31.95 17.36 11.58
C HIS A 14 -32.16 18.34 12.75
N ASN A 15 -31.39 19.43 12.81
CA ASN A 15 -31.41 20.44 13.88
C ASN A 15 -31.35 19.80 15.29
N ALA A 16 -30.59 18.71 15.44
CA ALA A 16 -30.44 17.93 16.66
C ALA A 16 -29.01 17.77 17.06
N SER A 17 -28.72 17.48 18.33
CA SER A 17 -27.38 17.15 18.81
C SER A 17 -27.05 15.68 18.59
N ASP A 18 -28.04 14.80 18.59
CA ASP A 18 -27.95 13.36 18.38
C ASP A 18 -29.27 12.80 17.89
N LEU A 19 -29.28 11.55 17.37
CA LEU A 19 -30.47 10.83 16.92
C LEU A 19 -30.49 9.43 17.55
N THR A 20 -31.66 8.97 17.94
CA THR A 20 -31.89 7.58 18.34
C THR A 20 -31.96 6.68 17.10
N PHE A 21 -31.72 5.36 17.26
CA PHE A 21 -31.83 4.42 16.15
C PHE A 21 -33.24 4.40 15.52
N SER A 22 -34.28 4.61 16.29
CA SER A 22 -35.66 4.70 15.81
C SER A 22 -35.95 5.94 14.95
N GLN A 23 -35.13 6.97 15.03
CA GLN A 23 -35.26 8.20 14.23
C GLN A 23 -34.45 8.13 12.91
N LEU A 24 -33.70 7.07 12.71
CA LEU A 24 -32.89 6.91 11.48
C LEU A 24 -33.79 6.42 10.34
N ALA A 25 -34.12 7.33 9.40
CA ALA A 25 -34.86 6.99 8.19
C ALA A 25 -34.00 6.18 7.20
N GLU A 26 -34.63 5.44 6.28
CA GLU A 26 -33.94 4.64 5.27
C GLU A 26 -32.95 5.44 4.40
N ASP A 27 -33.25 6.68 4.14
CA ASP A 27 -32.47 7.59 3.30
C ASP A 27 -31.35 8.33 4.05
N PHE A 28 -31.24 8.16 5.38
CA PHE A 28 -30.24 8.82 6.22
C PHE A 28 -28.83 8.68 5.67
N VAL A 29 -28.45 7.47 5.22
CA VAL A 29 -27.12 7.21 4.66
C VAL A 29 -26.91 7.96 3.35
N LYS A 30 -27.92 8.04 2.49
CA LYS A 30 -27.85 8.80 1.22
C LYS A 30 -27.77 10.30 1.47
N GLN A 31 -28.54 10.81 2.42
CA GLN A 31 -28.48 12.22 2.81
C GLN A 31 -27.10 12.56 3.41
N PHE A 32 -26.54 11.66 4.24
CA PHE A 32 -25.19 11.83 4.77
C PHE A 32 -24.12 11.80 3.66
N GLU A 33 -24.26 10.92 2.68
CA GLU A 33 -23.37 10.86 1.51
C GLU A 33 -23.39 12.16 0.72
N GLN A 34 -24.57 12.68 0.40
CA GLN A 34 -24.74 13.95 -0.31
C GLN A 34 -24.14 15.14 0.47
N PHE A 35 -24.39 15.19 1.78
CA PHE A 35 -23.81 16.21 2.65
C PHE A 35 -22.27 16.09 2.68
N ALA A 36 -21.74 14.89 2.89
CA ALA A 36 -20.31 14.67 3.04
C ALA A 36 -19.52 14.97 1.76
N THR A 37 -20.07 14.61 0.60
CA THR A 37 -19.41 14.84 -0.70
C THR A 37 -19.72 16.21 -1.28
N GLY A 38 -20.96 16.66 -1.22
CA GLY A 38 -21.42 17.92 -1.81
C GLY A 38 -21.09 19.15 -0.94
N GLU A 39 -21.48 19.14 0.33
CA GLU A 39 -21.34 20.34 1.19
C GLU A 39 -19.97 20.38 1.90
N VAL A 40 -19.46 19.23 2.35
CA VAL A 40 -18.15 19.15 3.04
C VAL A 40 -16.99 18.97 2.07
N GLY A 41 -17.25 18.52 0.83
CA GLY A 41 -16.22 18.28 -0.20
C GLY A 41 -15.33 17.06 0.08
N LEU A 42 -15.83 16.06 0.82
CA LEU A 42 -15.07 14.84 1.07
C LEU A 42 -15.01 13.97 -0.19
N LYS A 43 -13.91 13.24 -0.35
CA LYS A 43 -13.80 12.25 -1.41
C LYS A 43 -14.77 11.11 -1.19
N GLN A 44 -15.33 10.56 -2.27
CA GLN A 44 -16.26 9.45 -2.26
C GLN A 44 -15.73 8.25 -1.44
N SER A 45 -14.47 7.87 -1.62
CA SER A 45 -13.83 6.79 -0.86
C SER A 45 -13.75 7.07 0.66
N THR A 46 -13.65 8.33 1.06
CA THR A 46 -13.67 8.72 2.48
C THR A 46 -15.08 8.61 3.04
N CYS A 47 -16.07 9.11 2.29
CA CYS A 47 -17.48 8.99 2.62
C CYS A 47 -17.90 7.52 2.74
N TYR A 48 -17.55 6.69 1.77
CA TYR A 48 -17.78 5.25 1.81
C TYR A 48 -17.28 4.60 3.11
N ASN A 49 -16.04 4.89 3.52
CA ASN A 49 -15.51 4.33 4.77
C ASN A 49 -16.28 4.80 6.02
N MET A 50 -16.76 6.04 6.01
CA MET A 50 -17.62 6.57 7.09
C MET A 50 -18.95 5.83 7.12
N VAL A 51 -19.59 5.64 5.98
CA VAL A 51 -20.86 4.89 5.88
C VAL A 51 -20.70 3.43 6.30
N VAL A 52 -19.61 2.76 5.90
CA VAL A 52 -19.30 1.40 6.36
C VAL A 52 -19.23 1.33 7.88
N LEU A 53 -18.64 2.35 8.53
CA LEU A 53 -18.60 2.40 9.99
C LEU A 53 -20.00 2.61 10.60
N VAL A 54 -20.81 3.50 10.02
CA VAL A 54 -22.23 3.71 10.46
C VAL A 54 -23.00 2.41 10.38
N LYS A 55 -22.95 1.72 9.24
CA LYS A 55 -23.61 0.41 9.06
C LYS A 55 -23.15 -0.64 10.10
N LYS A 56 -21.85 -0.67 10.42
CA LYS A 56 -21.34 -1.56 11.47
C LYS A 56 -21.92 -1.23 12.85
N VAL A 57 -22.03 0.04 13.19
CA VAL A 57 -22.63 0.49 14.46
C VAL A 57 -24.10 0.11 14.52
N CYS A 58 -24.87 0.36 13.45
CA CYS A 58 -26.29 -0.03 13.39
C CYS A 58 -26.47 -1.56 13.49
N LYS A 59 -25.60 -2.33 12.84
CA LYS A 59 -25.63 -3.80 12.94
C LYS A 59 -25.31 -4.29 14.35
N LEU A 60 -24.39 -3.63 15.05
CA LEU A 60 -24.09 -3.93 16.45
C LEU A 60 -25.29 -3.60 17.34
N ALA A 61 -25.87 -2.40 17.17
CA ALA A 61 -27.05 -1.98 17.92
C ALA A 61 -28.24 -2.95 17.79
N TYR A 62 -28.49 -3.45 16.57
CA TYR A 62 -29.51 -4.49 16.34
C TYR A 62 -29.19 -5.79 17.09
N ARG A 63 -27.94 -6.24 17.08
CA ARG A 63 -27.52 -7.46 17.80
C ARG A 63 -27.66 -7.33 19.33
N GLU A 64 -27.42 -6.14 19.85
CA GLU A 64 -27.53 -5.83 21.28
C GLU A 64 -28.94 -5.43 21.72
N GLY A 65 -29.93 -5.45 20.81
CA GLY A 65 -31.31 -5.07 21.10
C GLY A 65 -31.54 -3.57 21.30
N ALA A 66 -30.58 -2.72 20.92
CA ALA A 66 -30.72 -1.26 20.98
C ALA A 66 -31.37 -0.68 19.72
N ALA A 67 -31.57 -1.47 18.69
CA ALA A 67 -32.33 -1.15 17.48
C ALA A 67 -33.25 -2.32 17.14
N ASP A 68 -34.54 -2.02 16.82
CA ASP A 68 -35.54 -3.04 16.53
C ASP A 68 -35.42 -3.65 15.15
N THR A 69 -34.71 -2.99 14.24
CA THR A 69 -34.53 -3.41 12.85
C THR A 69 -33.07 -3.32 12.41
N LEU A 70 -32.72 -4.14 11.43
CA LEU A 70 -31.37 -4.10 10.81
C LEU A 70 -31.31 -2.92 9.83
N LEU A 71 -30.89 -1.76 10.35
CA LEU A 71 -30.81 -0.51 9.60
C LEU A 71 -29.71 -0.57 8.52
N PHE A 72 -30.05 -0.09 7.33
CA PHE A 72 -29.13 0.15 6.20
C PHE A 72 -28.44 -1.08 5.61
N ASP A 73 -28.88 -2.30 5.90
CA ASP A 73 -28.22 -3.52 5.38
C ASP A 73 -28.23 -3.55 3.84
N ASN A 74 -29.35 -3.16 3.24
CA ASN A 74 -29.55 -3.11 1.79
C ASN A 74 -29.10 -1.79 1.12
N VAL A 75 -28.63 -0.81 1.89
CA VAL A 75 -28.19 0.48 1.33
C VAL A 75 -26.83 0.29 0.69
N HIS A 76 -26.76 0.45 -0.62
CA HIS A 76 -25.50 0.45 -1.35
C HIS A 76 -24.94 1.87 -1.48
N VAL A 77 -23.66 2.05 -1.16
CA VAL A 77 -22.92 3.29 -1.37
C VAL A 77 -21.73 2.98 -2.24
N ASP A 78 -21.56 3.74 -3.28
CA ASP A 78 -20.42 3.57 -4.17
C ASP A 78 -19.10 3.92 -3.45
N LYS A 79 -18.10 3.10 -3.65
CA LYS A 79 -16.76 3.34 -3.12
C LYS A 79 -16.03 4.45 -3.88
N GLY A 80 -16.50 4.78 -5.06
CA GLY A 80 -15.79 5.62 -6.03
C GLY A 80 -14.60 4.89 -6.65
N ASP A 81 -14.01 5.52 -7.64
CA ASP A 81 -12.87 4.97 -8.37
C ASP A 81 -11.69 4.72 -7.44
N SER A 82 -11.16 3.52 -7.48
CA SER A 82 -9.91 3.22 -6.80
C SER A 82 -8.76 3.86 -7.58
N ARG A 83 -8.04 4.78 -6.94
CA ARG A 83 -6.83 5.32 -7.56
C ARG A 83 -5.85 4.19 -7.83
N LEU A 84 -5.31 4.20 -9.05
CA LEU A 84 -4.24 3.28 -9.39
C LEU A 84 -3.04 3.50 -8.44
N PRO A 85 -2.37 2.42 -8.04
CA PRO A 85 -1.15 2.52 -7.25
C PRO A 85 -0.13 3.40 -7.96
N LYS A 86 0.50 4.29 -7.21
CA LYS A 86 1.57 5.16 -7.72
C LYS A 86 2.89 4.43 -7.52
N ALA A 87 3.37 3.75 -8.53
CA ALA A 87 4.71 3.17 -8.58
C ALA A 87 5.66 4.14 -9.29
N LEU A 88 6.94 4.08 -8.95
CA LEU A 88 7.98 4.70 -9.77
C LEU A 88 8.22 3.84 -11.00
N ASP A 89 8.47 4.48 -12.12
CA ASP A 89 9.03 3.85 -13.30
C ASP A 89 10.56 3.69 -13.18
N ARG A 90 11.18 3.09 -14.19
CA ARG A 90 12.62 2.86 -14.22
C ARG A 90 13.41 4.16 -14.15
N GLU A 91 13.00 5.15 -14.90
CA GLU A 91 13.68 6.44 -14.99
C GLU A 91 13.68 7.16 -13.63
N ALA A 92 12.51 7.26 -12.98
CA ALA A 92 12.39 7.87 -11.66
C ALA A 92 13.20 7.11 -10.57
N LEU A 93 13.27 5.77 -10.66
CA LEU A 93 14.09 4.97 -9.76
C LEU A 93 15.58 5.26 -9.96
N ASP A 94 16.03 5.38 -11.21
CA ASP A 94 17.43 5.65 -11.55
C ASP A 94 17.81 7.10 -11.20
N MET A 95 16.90 8.07 -11.37
CA MET A 95 17.09 9.45 -10.87
C MET A 95 17.32 9.49 -9.35
N LEU A 96 16.55 8.71 -8.58
CA LEU A 96 16.77 8.62 -7.12
C LEU A 96 18.11 8.01 -6.75
N LYS A 97 18.55 6.96 -7.46
CA LYS A 97 19.87 6.33 -7.24
C LYS A 97 21.01 7.28 -7.55
N ALA A 98 20.87 8.11 -8.58
CA ALA A 98 21.89 9.04 -9.04
C ALA A 98 22.06 10.27 -8.15
N LEU A 99 21.19 10.50 -7.15
CA LEU A 99 21.32 11.62 -6.23
C LEU A 99 22.64 11.52 -5.44
N CYS A 100 23.42 12.60 -5.48
CA CYS A 100 24.59 12.78 -4.66
C CYS A 100 24.25 13.66 -3.45
N PHE A 101 24.92 13.43 -2.33
CA PHE A 101 24.68 14.12 -1.06
C PHE A 101 25.99 14.61 -0.48
N ASP A 102 25.95 15.78 0.13
CA ASP A 102 27.07 16.29 0.93
C ASP A 102 27.03 15.67 2.34
N GLY A 103 28.15 15.70 3.07
CA GLY A 103 28.23 15.06 4.39
C GLY A 103 27.23 15.54 5.42
N TRP A 104 26.75 16.79 5.31
CA TRP A 104 25.69 17.35 6.18
C TRP A 104 24.26 16.87 5.81
N GLU A 105 24.09 16.20 4.68
CA GLU A 105 22.84 15.63 4.19
C GLU A 105 22.71 14.12 4.48
N ALA A 106 23.50 13.56 5.37
CA ALA A 106 23.55 12.13 5.68
C ALA A 106 22.16 11.54 6.03
N ASP A 107 21.31 12.30 6.71
CA ASP A 107 19.94 11.86 7.03
C ASP A 107 19.07 11.72 5.78
N LEU A 108 19.25 12.61 4.80
CA LEU A 108 18.52 12.58 3.54
C LEU A 108 19.01 11.42 2.66
N GLU A 109 20.33 11.19 2.63
CA GLU A 109 20.93 10.02 1.98
C GLU A 109 20.41 8.72 2.59
N THR A 110 20.42 8.62 3.91
CA THR A 110 19.89 7.48 4.65
C THR A 110 18.42 7.22 4.30
N ALA A 111 17.59 8.27 4.25
CA ALA A 111 16.18 8.16 3.90
C ALA A 111 15.99 7.66 2.44
N ARG A 112 16.85 8.11 1.49
CA ARG A 112 16.88 7.60 0.12
C ARG A 112 17.21 6.11 0.10
N ASP A 113 18.25 5.68 0.80
CA ASP A 113 18.71 4.30 0.80
C ASP A 113 17.70 3.35 1.44
N VAL A 114 17.06 3.76 2.53
CA VAL A 114 15.93 3.03 3.14
C VAL A 114 14.74 2.93 2.19
N PHE A 115 14.44 4.00 1.43
CA PHE A 115 13.37 3.97 0.44
C PHE A 115 13.70 3.03 -0.75
N LEU A 116 14.92 3.05 -1.25
CA LEU A 116 15.37 2.15 -2.29
C LEU A 116 15.34 0.69 -1.81
N PHE A 117 15.79 0.42 -0.57
CA PHE A 117 15.66 -0.91 0.03
C PHE A 117 14.20 -1.38 0.09
N ALA A 118 13.27 -0.48 0.43
CA ALA A 118 11.84 -0.77 0.38
C ALA A 118 11.34 -1.05 -1.05
N CYS A 119 11.89 -0.38 -2.07
CA CYS A 119 11.59 -0.66 -3.47
C CYS A 119 12.05 -2.04 -3.91
N TYR A 120 13.12 -2.58 -3.33
CA TYR A 120 13.65 -3.90 -3.68
C TYR A 120 13.14 -5.05 -2.81
N THR A 121 12.44 -4.76 -1.72
CA THR A 121 11.93 -5.78 -0.79
C THR A 121 10.40 -5.79 -0.66
N GLY A 122 9.74 -4.70 -1.06
CA GLY A 122 8.29 -4.54 -0.90
C GLY A 122 7.83 -4.42 0.56
N ALA A 123 8.73 -4.35 1.53
CA ALA A 123 8.36 -4.22 2.93
C ALA A 123 7.68 -2.87 3.22
N ALA A 124 6.64 -2.87 4.05
CA ALA A 124 5.97 -1.63 4.44
C ALA A 124 6.80 -0.90 5.51
N TYR A 125 6.60 0.40 5.67
CA TYR A 125 7.38 1.22 6.61
C TYR A 125 7.45 0.64 8.02
N CYS A 126 6.32 0.22 8.60
CA CYS A 126 6.31 -0.37 9.94
C CYS A 126 7.13 -1.67 10.01
N ASP A 127 7.03 -2.51 8.97
CA ASP A 127 7.78 -3.75 8.89
C ASP A 127 9.28 -3.45 8.73
N LEU A 128 9.66 -2.49 7.85
CA LEU A 128 11.05 -2.03 7.64
C LEU A 128 11.74 -1.60 8.93
N MET A 129 11.04 -0.76 9.72
CA MET A 129 11.59 -0.23 10.98
C MET A 129 11.73 -1.29 12.08
N ALA A 130 11.08 -2.44 11.91
CA ALA A 130 11.15 -3.58 12.84
C ALA A 130 12.08 -4.71 12.36
N LEU A 131 12.62 -4.63 11.14
CA LEU A 131 13.55 -5.65 10.65
C LEU A 131 14.81 -5.73 11.51
N ASN A 132 15.19 -6.93 11.88
CA ASN A 132 16.40 -7.23 12.62
C ASN A 132 17.13 -8.46 12.03
N ARG A 133 18.30 -8.81 12.56
CA ARG A 133 19.10 -9.92 12.07
C ARG A 133 18.38 -11.27 12.11
N GLY A 134 17.44 -11.49 13.04
CA GLY A 134 16.63 -12.70 13.13
C GLY A 134 15.64 -12.90 11.96
N HIS A 135 15.41 -11.86 11.18
CA HIS A 135 14.60 -11.93 9.96
C HIS A 135 15.41 -12.31 8.70
N LEU A 136 16.75 -12.42 8.79
CA LEU A 136 17.61 -12.87 7.73
C LEU A 136 17.79 -14.39 7.83
N VAL A 137 17.50 -15.08 6.74
CA VAL A 137 17.64 -16.54 6.62
C VAL A 137 18.45 -16.85 5.37
N CYS A 138 19.47 -17.69 5.51
CA CYS A 138 20.24 -18.20 4.38
C CYS A 138 19.56 -19.49 3.89
N ASP A 139 19.41 -19.66 2.58
CA ASP A 139 18.99 -20.94 2.01
C ASP A 139 20.19 -21.89 1.80
N ASP A 140 19.91 -23.11 1.37
CA ASP A 140 20.92 -24.15 1.17
C ASP A 140 21.93 -23.78 0.06
N GLU A 141 21.58 -22.83 -0.80
CA GLU A 141 22.44 -22.32 -1.88
C GLU A 141 23.27 -21.09 -1.45
N GLY A 142 23.14 -20.65 -0.20
CA GLY A 142 23.80 -19.47 0.35
C GLY A 142 23.14 -18.15 0.01
N ALA A 143 21.96 -18.14 -0.59
CA ALA A 143 21.23 -16.91 -0.86
C ALA A 143 20.49 -16.40 0.37
N LEU A 144 20.51 -15.09 0.56
CA LEU A 144 19.93 -14.43 1.72
C LEU A 144 18.47 -14.01 1.46
N TRP A 145 17.61 -14.35 2.40
CA TRP A 145 16.18 -14.07 2.38
C TRP A 145 15.75 -13.22 3.57
N LEU A 146 14.81 -12.31 3.34
CA LEU A 146 14.01 -11.70 4.40
C LEU A 146 12.79 -12.57 4.68
N LYS A 147 12.62 -12.98 5.94
CA LYS A 147 11.48 -13.77 6.43
C LYS A 147 10.90 -13.10 7.66
N PHE A 148 9.73 -12.50 7.53
CA PHE A 148 9.07 -11.78 8.63
C PHE A 148 7.56 -11.88 8.53
N ASN A 149 6.87 -11.79 9.66
CA ASN A 149 5.42 -11.68 9.69
C ASN A 149 5.03 -10.21 9.57
N ARG A 150 4.15 -9.91 8.63
CA ARG A 150 3.67 -8.56 8.40
C ARG A 150 2.88 -8.04 9.61
N GLN A 151 3.26 -6.91 10.20
CA GLN A 151 2.63 -6.36 11.40
C GLN A 151 1.12 -6.13 11.22
N LYS A 152 0.69 -5.66 10.05
CA LYS A 152 -0.73 -5.35 9.79
C LYS A 152 -1.63 -6.58 9.65
N THR A 153 -1.12 -7.69 9.12
CA THR A 153 -1.95 -8.84 8.71
C THR A 153 -1.54 -10.16 9.35
N GLY A 154 -0.38 -10.22 10.01
CA GLY A 154 0.20 -11.45 10.53
C GLY A 154 0.71 -12.43 9.45
N VAL A 155 0.52 -12.11 8.17
CA VAL A 155 0.90 -13.00 7.05
C VAL A 155 2.41 -13.02 6.91
N LEU A 156 2.97 -14.23 6.76
CA LEU A 156 4.39 -14.45 6.54
C LEU A 156 4.81 -13.94 5.15
N CYS A 157 5.79 -13.04 5.14
CA CYS A 157 6.49 -12.56 3.95
C CYS A 157 7.82 -13.30 3.80
N ARG A 158 8.17 -13.64 2.56
CA ARG A 158 9.47 -14.22 2.18
C ARG A 158 9.93 -13.53 0.91
N VAL A 159 11.06 -12.86 0.97
CA VAL A 159 11.62 -12.13 -0.17
C VAL A 159 13.11 -12.45 -0.26
N LYS A 160 13.55 -13.02 -1.38
CA LYS A 160 14.97 -13.20 -1.68
C LYS A 160 15.60 -11.82 -1.89
N LEU A 161 16.70 -11.54 -1.22
CA LEU A 161 17.37 -10.25 -1.35
C LEU A 161 18.08 -10.17 -2.69
N LEU A 162 17.67 -9.20 -3.50
CA LEU A 162 18.35 -8.85 -4.74
C LEU A 162 19.71 -8.20 -4.45
N PRO A 163 20.66 -8.24 -5.38
CA PRO A 163 22.00 -7.63 -5.19
C PRO A 163 21.95 -6.18 -4.73
N GLU A 164 21.01 -5.38 -5.27
CA GLU A 164 20.81 -3.98 -4.88
C GLU A 164 20.32 -3.85 -3.42
N ALA A 165 19.44 -4.73 -2.99
CA ALA A 165 18.97 -4.74 -1.59
C ALA A 165 20.11 -5.12 -0.64
N LEU A 166 20.98 -6.08 -1.03
CA LEU A 166 22.16 -6.48 -0.26
C LEU A 166 23.15 -5.33 -0.14
N GLN A 167 23.45 -4.63 -1.23
CA GLN A 167 24.34 -3.46 -1.23
C GLN A 167 23.83 -2.36 -0.30
N LEU A 168 22.53 -2.04 -0.36
CA LEU A 168 21.90 -1.04 0.51
C LEU A 168 21.92 -1.48 1.97
N MET A 169 21.62 -2.75 2.24
CA MET A 169 21.65 -3.30 3.60
C MET A 169 23.06 -3.21 4.20
N ASN A 170 24.09 -3.57 3.42
CA ASN A 170 25.49 -3.49 3.85
C ASN A 170 25.93 -2.03 4.06
N LYS A 171 25.52 -1.11 3.20
CA LYS A 171 25.81 0.33 3.34
C LYS A 171 25.18 0.91 4.62
N LEU A 172 23.96 0.48 4.95
CA LEU A 172 23.21 0.94 6.11
C LEU A 172 23.53 0.14 7.39
N HIS A 173 24.43 -0.84 7.29
CA HIS A 173 24.79 -1.71 8.41
C HIS A 173 25.48 -0.92 9.53
N ASP A 174 25.10 -1.24 10.77
CA ASP A 174 25.70 -0.69 11.97
C ASP A 174 25.60 -1.74 13.10
N GLU A 175 26.76 -2.17 13.59
CA GLU A 175 26.84 -3.23 14.61
C GLU A 175 26.24 -2.84 15.96
N SER A 176 26.18 -1.55 16.26
CA SER A 176 25.59 -1.03 17.51
C SER A 176 24.07 -1.13 17.57
N ARG A 177 23.41 -1.43 16.43
CA ARG A 177 21.96 -1.52 16.32
C ARG A 177 21.47 -2.96 16.25
N ASP A 178 20.35 -3.24 16.89
CA ASP A 178 19.62 -4.52 16.74
C ASP A 178 18.84 -4.58 15.42
N THR A 179 18.44 -3.42 14.88
CA THR A 179 17.68 -3.33 13.63
C THR A 179 18.59 -3.36 12.40
N LEU A 180 18.11 -3.96 11.29
CA LEU A 180 18.84 -4.00 10.02
C LEU A 180 19.02 -2.62 9.40
N LEU A 181 18.03 -1.74 9.59
CA LEU A 181 18.00 -0.40 9.01
C LEU A 181 17.95 0.64 10.12
N PRO A 182 18.46 1.87 9.89
CA PRO A 182 18.31 2.96 10.82
C PRO A 182 16.83 3.31 11.00
N HIS A 183 16.42 3.56 12.23
CA HIS A 183 15.05 3.97 12.54
C HIS A 183 14.87 5.44 12.16
N ILE A 184 13.96 5.72 11.24
CA ILE A 184 13.57 7.08 10.85
C ILE A 184 12.11 7.27 11.26
N HIS A 185 11.85 8.28 12.10
CA HIS A 185 10.47 8.57 12.52
C HIS A 185 9.58 8.88 11.31
N TYR A 186 8.33 8.40 11.32
CA TYR A 186 7.42 8.43 10.16
C TYR A 186 7.25 9.83 9.54
N ILE A 187 7.04 10.86 10.37
CA ILE A 187 6.84 12.24 9.89
C ILE A 187 8.13 12.76 9.22
N THR A 188 9.28 12.55 9.83
CA THR A 188 10.60 12.91 9.29
C THR A 188 10.85 12.20 7.98
N TYR A 189 10.57 10.89 7.93
CA TYR A 189 10.73 10.09 6.71
C TYR A 189 9.86 10.63 5.57
N GLN A 190 8.59 10.95 5.82
CA GLN A 190 7.72 11.57 4.82
C GLN A 190 8.25 12.93 4.33
N SER A 191 8.81 13.74 5.23
CA SER A 191 9.45 15.01 4.86
C SER A 191 10.66 14.80 3.96
N HIS A 192 11.54 13.84 4.30
CA HIS A 192 12.70 13.48 3.50
C HIS A 192 12.29 12.93 2.12
N LEU A 193 11.27 12.06 2.04
CA LEU A 193 10.75 11.57 0.76
C LEU A 193 10.25 12.70 -0.14
N LYS A 194 9.62 13.73 0.45
CA LYS A 194 9.19 14.91 -0.31
C LYS A 194 10.40 15.71 -0.82
N ALA A 195 11.45 15.89 -0.01
CA ALA A 195 12.68 16.59 -0.40
C ALA A 195 13.42 15.82 -1.51
N LEU A 196 13.58 14.49 -1.35
CA LEU A 196 14.19 13.60 -2.35
C LEU A 196 13.47 13.67 -3.70
N ARG A 197 12.13 13.65 -3.68
CA ARG A 197 11.32 13.79 -4.88
C ARG A 197 11.62 15.09 -5.63
N LEU A 198 11.63 16.21 -4.92
CA LEU A 198 11.89 17.52 -5.51
C LEU A 198 13.30 17.61 -6.07
N ARG A 199 14.29 17.11 -5.32
CA ARG A 199 15.70 17.11 -5.75
C ARG A 199 15.94 16.22 -6.98
N ALA A 200 15.27 15.08 -7.05
CA ALA A 200 15.33 14.19 -8.21
C ALA A 200 14.51 14.67 -9.41
N GLY A 201 13.77 15.80 -9.31
CA GLY A 201 12.90 16.26 -10.40
C GLY A 201 11.68 15.37 -10.69
N ILE A 202 11.34 14.45 -9.78
CA ILE A 202 10.26 13.51 -9.99
C ILE A 202 8.92 14.21 -9.77
N THR A 203 8.07 14.23 -10.79
CA THR A 203 6.74 14.87 -10.72
C THR A 203 5.74 14.05 -9.93
N LEU A 204 5.82 12.71 -10.00
CA LEU A 204 4.94 11.79 -9.27
C LEU A 204 5.10 11.97 -7.75
N PRO A 205 4.04 12.36 -7.01
CA PRO A 205 4.10 12.38 -5.55
C PRO A 205 4.26 10.95 -5.02
N PHE A 206 5.34 10.67 -4.30
CA PHE A 206 5.56 9.38 -3.69
C PHE A 206 5.62 9.44 -2.16
N THR A 207 5.28 8.35 -1.56
CA THR A 207 5.21 8.13 -0.11
C THR A 207 5.86 6.78 0.21
N THR A 208 5.92 6.41 1.48
CA THR A 208 6.39 5.08 1.89
C THR A 208 5.70 3.93 1.17
N HIS A 209 4.41 4.07 0.81
CA HIS A 209 3.67 3.07 0.05
C HIS A 209 4.10 2.98 -1.42
N THR A 210 4.64 4.06 -1.98
CA THR A 210 5.11 4.07 -3.37
C THR A 210 6.25 3.08 -3.57
N ALA A 211 7.16 2.94 -2.60
CA ALA A 211 8.23 1.92 -2.67
C ALA A 211 7.65 0.50 -2.84
N ARG A 212 6.66 0.15 -2.03
CA ARG A 212 5.98 -1.15 -2.12
C ARG A 212 5.21 -1.33 -3.43
N HIS A 213 4.63 -0.25 -3.98
CA HIS A 213 4.00 -0.26 -5.30
C HIS A 213 5.04 -0.49 -6.40
N THR A 214 6.20 0.16 -6.30
CA THR A 214 7.34 -0.02 -7.21
C THR A 214 7.86 -1.46 -7.18
N PHE A 215 8.00 -2.06 -6.00
CA PHE A 215 8.33 -3.48 -5.88
C PHE A 215 7.32 -4.36 -6.61
N ALA A 216 6.03 -4.17 -6.33
CA ALA A 216 4.97 -4.98 -6.91
C ALA A 216 4.88 -4.87 -8.43
N THR A 217 5.10 -3.67 -9.00
CA THR A 217 5.02 -3.42 -10.44
C THR A 217 6.36 -3.60 -11.13
N LEU A 218 7.25 -2.62 -10.99
CA LEU A 218 8.51 -2.52 -11.74
C LEU A 218 9.49 -3.68 -11.44
N ILE A 219 9.62 -4.06 -10.15
CA ILE A 219 10.63 -5.04 -9.73
C ILE A 219 10.14 -6.47 -9.89
N THR A 220 8.82 -6.71 -9.87
CA THR A 220 8.28 -8.08 -9.92
C THR A 220 7.35 -8.34 -11.10
N LEU A 221 6.15 -7.76 -11.14
CA LEU A 221 5.16 -8.08 -12.17
C LEU A 221 5.60 -7.75 -13.59
N GLU A 222 6.31 -6.64 -13.80
CA GLU A 222 6.86 -6.26 -15.11
C GLU A 222 8.02 -7.19 -15.54
N GLN A 223 8.68 -7.85 -14.57
CA GLN A 223 9.72 -8.84 -14.84
C GLN A 223 9.17 -10.27 -14.99
N GLY A 224 7.83 -10.43 -15.08
CA GLY A 224 7.19 -11.71 -15.32
C GLY A 224 6.97 -12.57 -14.07
N VAL A 225 7.20 -12.04 -12.86
CA VAL A 225 6.90 -12.79 -11.63
C VAL A 225 5.37 -12.98 -11.51
N PRO A 226 4.86 -14.22 -11.32
CA PRO A 226 3.43 -14.47 -11.19
C PRO A 226 2.78 -13.70 -10.04
N ILE A 227 1.55 -13.23 -10.26
CA ILE A 227 0.83 -12.38 -9.30
C ILE A 227 0.63 -13.06 -7.94
N GLU A 228 0.44 -14.37 -7.92
CA GLU A 228 0.31 -15.18 -6.70
C GLU A 228 1.60 -15.16 -5.89
N THR A 229 2.74 -15.24 -6.58
CA THR A 229 4.06 -15.16 -5.97
C THR A 229 4.29 -13.77 -5.38
N VAL A 230 3.99 -12.71 -6.14
CA VAL A 230 4.08 -11.32 -5.66
C VAL A 230 3.15 -11.10 -4.46
N SER A 231 1.95 -11.66 -4.48
CA SER A 231 1.02 -11.61 -3.36
C SER A 231 1.61 -12.21 -2.07
N LYS A 232 2.31 -13.33 -2.19
CA LYS A 232 3.02 -13.96 -1.06
C LYS A 232 4.22 -13.14 -0.58
N MET A 233 5.04 -12.62 -1.50
CA MET A 233 6.14 -11.73 -1.17
C MET A 233 5.67 -10.51 -0.38
N LEU A 234 4.54 -9.92 -0.80
CA LEU A 234 3.95 -8.77 -0.16
C LEU A 234 3.18 -9.10 1.15
N GLY A 235 2.95 -10.37 1.47
CA GLY A 235 2.15 -10.76 2.63
C GLY A 235 0.70 -10.27 2.54
N HIS A 236 0.11 -10.35 1.35
CA HIS A 236 -1.31 -10.10 1.18
C HIS A 236 -2.12 -11.33 1.60
N SER A 237 -3.24 -11.11 2.28
CA SER A 237 -4.15 -12.19 2.68
C SER A 237 -4.93 -12.79 1.50
N THR A 238 -5.07 -12.05 0.40
CA THR A 238 -5.73 -12.49 -0.83
C THR A 238 -4.99 -11.95 -2.06
N VAL A 239 -4.99 -12.70 -3.16
CA VAL A 239 -4.40 -12.27 -4.46
C VAL A 239 -5.10 -11.01 -4.99
N ARG A 240 -6.40 -10.87 -4.75
CA ARG A 240 -7.20 -9.70 -5.13
C ARG A 240 -6.59 -8.35 -4.65
N MET A 241 -5.86 -8.37 -3.54
CA MET A 241 -5.14 -7.16 -3.08
C MET A 241 -3.96 -6.80 -4.00
N THR A 242 -3.45 -7.76 -4.76
CA THR A 242 -2.32 -7.61 -5.69
C THR A 242 -2.79 -7.26 -7.10
N GLU A 243 -3.99 -7.66 -7.51
CA GLU A 243 -4.58 -7.38 -8.83
C GLU A 243 -4.55 -5.90 -9.20
N ARG A 244 -4.64 -5.02 -8.21
CA ARG A 244 -4.53 -3.57 -8.43
C ARG A 244 -3.19 -3.12 -9.04
N TYR A 245 -2.15 -3.95 -8.98
CA TYR A 245 -0.84 -3.70 -9.59
C TYR A 245 -0.70 -4.36 -10.96
N ALA A 246 -1.51 -5.37 -11.25
CA ALA A 246 -1.48 -6.11 -12.50
C ALA A 246 -2.18 -5.32 -13.60
N LYS A 247 -1.43 -4.46 -14.30
CA LYS A 247 -1.87 -3.86 -15.54
C LYS A 247 -1.34 -4.71 -16.69
N VAL A 248 -2.24 -5.41 -17.36
CA VAL A 248 -1.90 -6.03 -18.65
C VAL A 248 -1.98 -4.93 -19.70
N THR A 249 -0.82 -4.47 -20.20
CA THR A 249 -0.76 -3.59 -21.33
C THR A 249 -0.79 -4.43 -22.63
N PRO A 250 -1.26 -3.89 -23.76
CA PRO A 250 -1.17 -4.58 -25.05
C PRO A 250 0.26 -5.02 -25.37
N GLN A 251 1.25 -4.19 -25.07
CA GLN A 251 2.67 -4.51 -25.27
C GLN A 251 3.09 -5.74 -24.45
N LYS A 252 2.73 -5.79 -23.18
CA LYS A 252 3.03 -6.96 -22.33
C LYS A 252 2.37 -8.23 -22.85
N LEU A 253 1.14 -8.12 -23.36
CA LEU A 253 0.45 -9.24 -23.98
C LEU A 253 1.23 -9.78 -25.18
N PHE A 254 1.71 -8.91 -26.07
CA PHE A 254 2.53 -9.31 -27.21
C PHE A 254 3.84 -9.97 -26.78
N GLU A 255 4.57 -9.37 -25.84
CA GLU A 255 5.82 -9.92 -25.32
C GLU A 255 5.64 -11.30 -24.68
N GLU A 256 4.53 -11.54 -23.98
CA GLU A 256 4.22 -12.84 -23.38
C GLU A 256 3.86 -13.88 -24.46
N PHE A 257 3.15 -13.49 -25.53
CA PHE A 257 2.88 -14.35 -26.66
C PHE A 257 4.14 -14.70 -27.47
N ASP A 258 5.04 -13.74 -27.67
CA ASP A 258 6.31 -13.97 -28.35
C ASP A 258 7.18 -14.97 -27.57
N ARG A 259 7.21 -14.87 -26.24
CA ARG A 259 7.87 -15.85 -25.37
C ARG A 259 7.23 -17.24 -25.46
N LEU A 260 5.90 -17.30 -25.53
CA LEU A 260 5.18 -18.56 -25.69
C LEU A 260 5.49 -19.21 -27.03
N ILE A 261 5.54 -18.45 -28.12
CA ILE A 261 5.89 -18.91 -29.45
C ILE A 261 7.32 -19.49 -29.44
N ALA A 262 8.30 -18.74 -28.93
CA ALA A 262 9.68 -19.22 -28.81
C ALA A 262 9.80 -20.52 -28.01
N PHE A 263 9.05 -20.62 -26.89
CA PHE A 263 9.02 -21.82 -26.07
C PHE A 263 8.41 -23.03 -26.81
N THR A 264 7.35 -22.81 -27.60
CA THR A 264 6.72 -23.90 -28.38
C THR A 264 7.57 -24.35 -29.58
N GLU A 265 8.33 -23.45 -30.17
CA GLU A 265 9.31 -23.77 -31.22
C GLU A 265 10.43 -24.64 -30.68
N ASP A 266 10.99 -24.34 -29.50
CA ASP A 266 12.03 -25.14 -28.82
C ASP A 266 11.53 -26.55 -28.47
N LEU A 267 10.25 -26.71 -28.16
CA LEU A 267 9.64 -28.00 -27.84
C LEU A 267 9.30 -28.85 -29.09
N HIS A 268 9.55 -28.34 -30.32
CA HIS A 268 9.15 -28.99 -31.58
C HIS A 268 7.67 -29.43 -31.60
N LEU A 269 6.81 -28.66 -30.91
CA LEU A 269 5.36 -28.86 -30.98
C LEU A 269 4.84 -28.38 -32.33
N THR A 270 5.18 -29.15 -33.40
CA THR A 270 4.56 -28.97 -34.72
C THR A 270 3.17 -29.63 -34.67
N ILE A 271 2.17 -28.83 -35.01
CA ILE A 271 0.79 -29.32 -35.23
C ILE A 271 0.74 -30.11 -36.52
#